data_8125fa8fe7546cfca9353d0f5bb4bc64
#
_entry.id   8125fa8fe7546cfca9353d0f5bb4bc64
#
_cell.length_a   1.000
_cell.length_b   1.000
_cell.length_c   1.000
_cell.angle_alpha   90.00
_cell.angle_beta   90.00
_cell.angle_gamma   90.00
#
_symmetry.space_group_name_H-M   'P 1'
#
loop_
_entity.id
_entity.type
_entity.pdbx_description
1 polymer ?
#
loop_
_entity_poly.entity_id
_entity_poly.type
_entity_poly.pdbx_seq_one_letter_code
_entity_poly.pdbx_strand_id
1 'polypeptide(L)'
;MPVDMRAKPYYLDDEAVQWVEDTIASMSLEEKIGQLFFNMGSSRTEEYLKMTVDKYHIGGIRYNPGTAAEVHEQNRILQENSKIPLIIACNTENGGNGACSNGTMIGAQTKIGATGDAKYAKALGKMANTEAAAIGCNLSFAPVSDIYYNWHNPVVGLRTYGNDPQRVMEMTQAYMEGAHEVPGFCCAAKHFPGDGLDDRDQHVANSVNTFSCEEWDLSLIHIS
;
A
#
# COMPACT_ATOMS: atom_id res chain seq x y z
N MET A 1 15.71 1.65 22.90
CA MET A 1 14.88 2.69 23.55
C MET A 1 13.43 2.29 23.34
N PRO A 2 12.53 2.44 24.29
CA PRO A 2 11.11 2.22 24.05
C PRO A 2 10.63 3.23 23.00
N VAL A 3 9.69 2.79 22.16
CA VAL A 3 9.08 3.64 21.14
C VAL A 3 8.15 4.63 21.82
N ASP A 4 8.30 5.93 21.53
CA ASP A 4 7.35 6.94 21.98
C ASP A 4 6.17 7.00 20.99
N MET A 5 5.09 6.32 21.32
CA MET A 5 3.89 6.23 20.48
C MET A 5 3.07 7.54 20.42
N ARG A 6 3.35 8.50 21.33
CA ARG A 6 2.70 9.82 21.31
C ARG A 6 3.42 10.81 20.39
N ALA A 7 4.68 10.52 20.07
CA ALA A 7 5.49 11.33 19.16
C ALA A 7 5.28 10.92 17.69
N LYS A 8 5.85 11.72 16.77
CA LYS A 8 5.95 11.38 15.34
C LYS A 8 6.60 10.00 15.16
N PRO A 9 6.12 9.14 14.30
CA PRO A 9 5.04 9.34 13.32
C PRO A 9 3.64 8.92 13.81
N TYR A 10 3.49 8.43 15.02
CA TYR A 10 2.27 7.75 15.47
C TYR A 10 1.19 8.71 15.99
N TYR A 11 1.58 9.70 16.81
CA TYR A 11 0.66 10.70 17.40
C TYR A 11 -0.56 10.10 18.11
N LEU A 12 -0.38 8.94 18.78
CA LEU A 12 -1.47 8.26 19.47
C LEU A 12 -1.84 9.02 20.76
N ASP A 13 -3.13 9.05 21.06
CA ASP A 13 -3.62 9.48 22.38
C ASP A 13 -3.42 8.38 23.45
N ASP A 14 -3.76 8.71 24.69
CA ASP A 14 -3.53 7.81 25.82
C ASP A 14 -4.36 6.51 25.73
N GLU A 15 -5.57 6.59 25.19
CA GLU A 15 -6.45 5.43 25.02
C GLU A 15 -5.86 4.46 23.98
N ALA A 16 -5.42 4.98 22.85
CA ALA A 16 -4.78 4.17 21.81
C ALA A 16 -3.45 3.56 22.26
N VAL A 17 -2.62 4.31 23.01
CA VAL A 17 -1.37 3.78 23.62
C VAL A 17 -1.70 2.65 24.56
N GLN A 18 -2.66 2.82 25.48
CA GLN A 18 -3.06 1.80 26.42
C GLN A 18 -3.56 0.55 25.72
N TRP A 19 -4.39 0.71 24.67
CA TRP A 19 -4.86 -0.41 23.85
C TRP A 19 -3.71 -1.21 23.23
N VAL A 20 -2.69 -0.52 22.69
CA VAL A 20 -1.51 -1.18 22.12
C VAL A 20 -0.75 -1.97 23.17
N GLU A 21 -0.49 -1.35 24.34
CA GLU A 21 0.27 -1.98 25.44
C GLU A 21 -0.46 -3.22 25.99
N ASP A 22 -1.76 -3.12 26.25
CA ASP A 22 -2.59 -4.22 26.76
C ASP A 22 -2.68 -5.36 25.74
N THR A 23 -2.83 -5.01 24.45
CA THR A 23 -2.87 -5.99 23.35
C THR A 23 -1.56 -6.76 23.29
N ILE A 24 -0.40 -6.07 23.24
CA ILE A 24 0.92 -6.70 23.21
C ILE A 24 1.16 -7.55 24.46
N ALA A 25 0.74 -7.10 25.64
CA ALA A 25 0.89 -7.83 26.90
C ALA A 25 0.06 -9.14 26.91
N SER A 26 -1.10 -9.14 26.24
CA SER A 26 -2.01 -10.29 26.16
C SER A 26 -1.59 -11.36 25.14
N MET A 27 -0.65 -11.03 24.24
CA MET A 27 -0.27 -11.90 23.13
C MET A 27 0.78 -12.93 23.53
N SER A 28 0.63 -14.17 23.03
CA SER A 28 1.70 -15.19 23.02
C SER A 28 2.84 -14.80 22.10
N LEU A 29 3.96 -15.51 22.17
CA LEU A 29 5.08 -15.29 21.25
C LEU A 29 4.70 -15.60 19.80
N GLU A 30 3.93 -16.67 19.58
CA GLU A 30 3.44 -17.07 18.27
C GLU A 30 2.52 -15.99 17.66
N GLU A 31 1.60 -15.43 18.45
CA GLU A 31 0.75 -14.33 18.01
C GLU A 31 1.59 -13.08 17.66
N LYS A 32 2.58 -12.72 18.45
CA LYS A 32 3.49 -11.60 18.16
C LYS A 32 4.27 -11.82 16.86
N ILE A 33 4.79 -13.03 16.66
CA ILE A 33 5.50 -13.40 15.42
C ILE A 33 4.53 -13.32 14.23
N GLY A 34 3.31 -13.84 14.37
CA GLY A 34 2.28 -13.80 13.32
C GLY A 34 1.97 -12.38 12.85
N GLN A 35 1.90 -11.41 13.76
CA GLN A 35 1.64 -10.00 13.42
C GLN A 35 2.73 -9.35 12.54
N LEU A 36 3.92 -9.92 12.48
CA LEU A 36 4.99 -9.44 11.61
C LEU A 36 4.83 -9.90 10.14
N PHE A 37 3.90 -10.81 9.87
CA PHE A 37 3.68 -11.32 8.52
C PHE A 37 2.52 -10.62 7.82
N PHE A 38 2.84 -10.15 6.61
CA PHE A 38 1.86 -9.65 5.66
C PHE A 38 1.78 -10.67 4.52
N ASN A 39 0.68 -11.41 4.44
CA ASN A 39 0.57 -12.56 3.55
C ASN A 39 -0.07 -12.23 2.20
N MET A 40 0.27 -13.02 1.18
CA MET A 40 -0.46 -13.06 -0.08
C MET A 40 -1.46 -14.21 -0.05
N GLY A 41 -2.74 -13.89 -0.04
CA GLY A 41 -3.79 -14.90 0.01
C GLY A 41 -3.95 -15.67 -1.30
N SER A 42 -4.12 -16.98 -1.21
CA SER A 42 -4.22 -17.89 -2.36
C SER A 42 -5.62 -18.50 -2.56
N SER A 43 -6.46 -18.49 -1.53
CA SER A 43 -7.83 -19.03 -1.59
C SER A 43 -8.82 -18.12 -0.85
N ARG A 44 -10.07 -18.08 -1.32
CA ARG A 44 -11.18 -17.35 -0.70
C ARG A 44 -12.21 -18.25 -0.03
N THR A 45 -11.91 -19.55 0.12
CA THR A 45 -12.80 -20.43 0.87
C THR A 45 -12.82 -20.02 2.35
N GLU A 46 -13.98 -20.08 2.98
CA GLU A 46 -14.15 -19.70 4.39
C GLU A 46 -13.19 -20.46 5.31
N GLU A 47 -13.00 -21.76 5.04
CA GLU A 47 -12.06 -22.60 5.78
C GLU A 47 -10.62 -22.08 5.69
N TYR A 48 -10.16 -21.69 4.49
CA TYR A 48 -8.82 -21.16 4.31
C TYR A 48 -8.65 -19.80 4.98
N LEU A 49 -9.64 -18.92 4.88
CA LEU A 49 -9.61 -17.60 5.49
C LEU A 49 -9.52 -17.69 7.02
N LYS A 50 -10.36 -18.52 7.64
CA LYS A 50 -10.35 -18.78 9.09
C LYS A 50 -9.01 -19.41 9.53
N MET A 51 -8.56 -20.45 8.83
CA MET A 51 -7.27 -21.09 9.11
C MET A 51 -6.10 -20.10 9.07
N THR A 52 -6.13 -19.15 8.15
CA THR A 52 -5.05 -18.15 8.00
C THR A 52 -4.95 -17.25 9.22
N VAL A 53 -6.06 -16.82 9.80
CA VAL A 53 -6.07 -15.97 11.00
C VAL A 53 -5.90 -16.78 12.28
N ASP A 54 -6.55 -17.92 12.41
CA ASP A 54 -6.53 -18.74 13.63
C ASP A 54 -5.18 -19.43 13.88
N LYS A 55 -4.56 -19.94 12.81
CA LYS A 55 -3.32 -20.71 12.91
C LYS A 55 -2.06 -19.84 12.81
N TYR A 56 -2.08 -18.84 11.93
CA TYR A 56 -0.88 -18.06 11.63
C TYR A 56 -0.88 -16.67 12.26
N HIS A 57 -1.99 -16.21 12.83
CA HIS A 57 -2.13 -14.93 13.54
C HIS A 57 -1.56 -13.75 12.77
N ILE A 58 -1.74 -13.73 11.44
CA ILE A 58 -1.14 -12.73 10.53
C ILE A 58 -1.56 -11.31 10.88
N GLY A 59 -0.64 -10.34 10.71
CA GLY A 59 -0.91 -8.91 10.89
C GLY A 59 -1.60 -8.27 9.69
N GLY A 60 -1.42 -8.83 8.49
CA GLY A 60 -2.05 -8.32 7.29
C GLY A 60 -2.10 -9.30 6.14
N ILE A 61 -2.92 -8.96 5.13
CA ILE A 61 -3.11 -9.79 3.95
C ILE A 61 -3.43 -8.95 2.72
N ARG A 62 -3.01 -9.43 1.57
CA ARG A 62 -3.39 -8.92 0.26
C ARG A 62 -3.89 -10.06 -0.62
N TYR A 63 -4.89 -9.77 -1.45
CA TYR A 63 -5.36 -10.67 -2.50
C TYR A 63 -5.26 -9.99 -3.88
N ASN A 64 -5.16 -10.81 -4.92
CA ASN A 64 -5.46 -10.33 -6.27
C ASN A 64 -6.95 -9.96 -6.36
N PRO A 65 -7.35 -8.96 -7.16
CA PRO A 65 -8.73 -8.53 -7.26
C PRO A 65 -9.68 -9.67 -7.64
N GLY A 66 -10.76 -9.83 -6.87
CA GLY A 66 -11.96 -10.56 -7.22
C GLY A 66 -13.07 -9.55 -7.51
N THR A 67 -14.31 -9.99 -7.66
CA THR A 67 -15.45 -9.07 -7.71
C THR A 67 -15.62 -8.35 -6.37
N ALA A 68 -16.25 -7.17 -6.35
CA ALA A 68 -16.48 -6.43 -5.12
C ALA A 68 -17.21 -7.27 -4.06
N ALA A 69 -18.17 -8.09 -4.46
CA ALA A 69 -18.91 -8.98 -3.56
C ALA A 69 -17.99 -10.06 -2.95
N GLU A 70 -17.13 -10.70 -3.75
CA GLU A 70 -16.19 -11.70 -3.27
C GLU A 70 -15.15 -11.11 -2.32
N VAL A 71 -14.62 -9.92 -2.65
CA VAL A 71 -13.62 -9.24 -1.81
C VAL A 71 -14.25 -8.75 -0.50
N HIS A 72 -15.46 -8.19 -0.55
CA HIS A 72 -16.18 -7.77 0.64
C HIS A 72 -16.43 -8.94 1.60
N GLU A 73 -16.94 -10.07 1.08
CA GLU A 73 -17.20 -11.25 1.91
C GLU A 73 -15.91 -11.85 2.48
N GLN A 74 -14.87 -11.96 1.67
CA GLN A 74 -13.53 -12.36 2.12
C GLN A 74 -13.04 -11.51 3.30
N ASN A 75 -13.11 -10.18 3.14
CA ASN A 75 -12.61 -9.24 4.14
C ASN A 75 -13.46 -9.27 5.41
N ARG A 76 -14.78 -9.45 5.28
CA ARG A 76 -15.69 -9.67 6.42
C ARG A 76 -15.29 -10.91 7.23
N ILE A 77 -15.11 -12.06 6.56
CA ILE A 77 -14.71 -13.30 7.23
C ILE A 77 -13.36 -13.14 7.94
N LEU A 78 -12.39 -12.54 7.29
CA LEU A 78 -11.07 -12.30 7.87
C LEU A 78 -11.14 -11.44 9.13
N GLN A 79 -11.84 -10.30 9.07
CA GLN A 79 -11.95 -9.37 10.20
C GLN A 79 -12.76 -9.95 11.37
N GLU A 80 -13.87 -10.64 11.09
CA GLU A 80 -14.71 -11.22 12.13
C GLU A 80 -14.03 -12.37 12.89
N ASN A 81 -13.04 -13.04 12.29
CA ASN A 81 -12.31 -14.13 12.92
C ASN A 81 -10.94 -13.69 13.45
N SER A 82 -10.53 -12.45 13.25
CA SER A 82 -9.24 -11.95 13.72
C SER A 82 -9.35 -11.38 15.15
N LYS A 83 -8.45 -11.78 16.04
CA LYS A 83 -8.35 -11.24 17.39
C LYS A 83 -7.91 -9.77 17.38
N ILE A 84 -7.01 -9.43 16.47
CA ILE A 84 -6.52 -8.08 16.22
C ILE A 84 -6.95 -7.69 14.81
N PRO A 85 -7.51 -6.48 14.60
CA PRO A 85 -7.92 -6.04 13.28
C PRO A 85 -6.79 -6.14 12.26
N LEU A 86 -7.07 -6.78 11.13
CA LEU A 86 -6.08 -7.00 10.07
C LEU A 86 -5.84 -5.74 9.23
N ILE A 87 -4.62 -5.58 8.77
CA ILE A 87 -4.31 -4.71 7.64
C ILE A 87 -4.66 -5.46 6.36
N ILE A 88 -5.67 -4.99 5.63
CA ILE A 88 -6.12 -5.58 4.37
C ILE A 88 -5.73 -4.66 3.22
N ALA A 89 -4.76 -5.09 2.41
CA ALA A 89 -4.19 -4.27 1.36
C ALA A 89 -4.73 -4.58 -0.04
N CYS A 90 -4.66 -3.55 -0.88
CA CYS A 90 -4.93 -3.59 -2.31
C CYS A 90 -3.91 -2.74 -3.09
N ASN A 91 -4.02 -2.69 -4.42
CA ASN A 91 -3.16 -1.88 -5.31
C ASN A 91 -3.99 -0.91 -6.14
N THR A 92 -4.32 0.25 -5.60
CA THR A 92 -5.18 1.24 -6.27
C THR A 92 -4.42 2.25 -7.16
N GLU A 93 -3.37 1.78 -7.85
CA GLU A 93 -2.53 2.61 -8.73
C GLU A 93 -3.33 3.23 -9.89
N ASN A 94 -4.25 2.45 -10.46
CA ASN A 94 -5.02 2.81 -11.65
C ASN A 94 -6.49 3.16 -11.36
N GLY A 95 -6.90 3.05 -10.11
CA GLY A 95 -8.28 3.22 -9.66
C GLY A 95 -8.74 2.10 -8.73
N GLY A 96 -10.02 2.05 -8.41
CA GLY A 96 -10.64 1.02 -7.56
C GLY A 96 -10.55 -0.39 -8.12
N ASN A 97 -10.31 -0.54 -9.42
CA ASN A 97 -10.07 -1.83 -10.08
C ASN A 97 -8.84 -2.59 -9.53
N GLY A 98 -7.97 -1.92 -8.79
CA GLY A 98 -6.87 -2.56 -8.07
C GLY A 98 -7.28 -3.21 -6.74
N ALA A 99 -8.45 -2.89 -6.23
CA ALA A 99 -9.07 -3.52 -5.05
C ALA A 99 -10.07 -4.61 -5.44
N CYS A 100 -10.91 -4.38 -6.45
CA CYS A 100 -11.82 -5.36 -7.00
C CYS A 100 -11.91 -5.27 -8.54
N SER A 101 -12.12 -6.40 -9.21
CA SER A 101 -12.07 -6.51 -10.68
C SER A 101 -13.12 -5.67 -11.42
N ASN A 102 -14.22 -5.34 -10.76
CA ASN A 102 -15.29 -4.48 -11.26
C ASN A 102 -15.26 -3.06 -10.66
N GLY A 103 -14.16 -2.67 -10.02
CA GLY A 103 -13.92 -1.29 -9.56
C GLY A 103 -13.62 -0.34 -10.72
N THR A 104 -13.74 0.95 -10.47
CA THR A 104 -13.52 1.99 -11.47
C THR A 104 -12.06 2.03 -11.92
N MET A 105 -11.82 1.93 -13.22
CA MET A 105 -10.50 2.11 -13.83
C MET A 105 -10.37 3.52 -14.41
N ILE A 106 -9.48 4.32 -13.81
CA ILE A 106 -9.13 5.67 -14.33
C ILE A 106 -8.02 5.56 -15.37
N GLY A 107 -7.04 4.71 -15.12
CA GLY A 107 -5.88 4.46 -15.96
C GLY A 107 -4.55 4.68 -15.27
N ALA A 108 -3.47 4.40 -15.99
CA ALA A 108 -2.11 4.46 -15.47
C ALA A 108 -1.74 5.84 -14.91
N GLN A 109 -0.86 5.86 -13.91
CA GLN A 109 -0.40 7.11 -13.27
C GLN A 109 0.30 8.04 -14.27
N THR A 110 0.98 7.51 -15.30
CA THR A 110 1.55 8.33 -16.39
C THR A 110 0.50 9.18 -17.10
N LYS A 111 -0.73 8.66 -17.26
CA LYS A 111 -1.85 9.43 -17.82
C LYS A 111 -2.20 10.62 -16.94
N ILE A 112 -2.17 10.42 -15.61
CA ILE A 112 -2.41 11.50 -14.64
C ILE A 112 -1.25 12.49 -14.65
N GLY A 113 0.01 12.00 -14.63
CA GLY A 113 1.21 12.83 -14.73
C GLY A 113 1.25 13.71 -15.98
N ALA A 114 0.77 13.20 -17.10
CA ALA A 114 0.70 13.94 -18.36
C ALA A 114 -0.28 15.15 -18.34
N THR A 115 -1.20 15.20 -17.36
CA THR A 115 -2.08 16.36 -17.18
C THR A 115 -1.32 17.59 -16.64
N GLY A 116 -0.21 17.38 -15.94
CA GLY A 116 0.54 18.44 -15.27
C GLY A 116 -0.18 19.08 -14.09
N ASP A 117 -1.31 18.51 -13.62
CA ASP A 117 -2.13 19.09 -12.56
C ASP A 117 -2.40 18.07 -11.44
N ALA A 118 -1.79 18.30 -10.28
CA ALA A 118 -1.83 17.43 -9.11
C ALA A 118 -3.24 17.15 -8.55
N LYS A 119 -4.22 18.00 -8.89
CA LYS A 119 -5.62 17.77 -8.46
C LYS A 119 -6.17 16.43 -8.98
N TYR A 120 -5.70 15.96 -10.14
CA TYR A 120 -6.14 14.68 -10.69
C TYR A 120 -5.51 13.48 -9.95
N ALA A 121 -4.27 13.63 -9.47
CA ALA A 121 -3.66 12.64 -8.60
C ALA A 121 -4.38 12.56 -7.25
N LYS A 122 -4.74 13.71 -6.66
CA LYS A 122 -5.55 13.78 -5.44
C LYS A 122 -6.92 13.13 -5.63
N ALA A 123 -7.60 13.45 -6.73
CA ALA A 123 -8.90 12.86 -7.05
C ALA A 123 -8.81 11.34 -7.25
N LEU A 124 -7.75 10.84 -7.92
CA LEU A 124 -7.48 9.41 -8.07
C LEU A 124 -7.28 8.75 -6.71
N GLY A 125 -6.43 9.31 -5.84
CA GLY A 125 -6.18 8.79 -4.50
C GLY A 125 -7.46 8.69 -3.67
N LYS A 126 -8.25 9.75 -3.63
CA LYS A 126 -9.52 9.75 -2.89
C LYS A 126 -10.52 8.72 -3.43
N MET A 127 -10.80 8.77 -4.73
CA MET A 127 -11.82 7.93 -5.34
C MET A 127 -11.47 6.44 -5.25
N ALA A 128 -10.25 6.07 -5.66
CA ALA A 128 -9.83 4.68 -5.69
C ALA A 128 -9.82 4.04 -4.29
N ASN A 129 -9.40 4.80 -3.28
CA ASN A 129 -9.36 4.32 -1.90
C ASN A 129 -10.73 4.38 -1.22
N THR A 130 -11.66 5.25 -1.65
CA THR A 130 -13.07 5.18 -1.24
C THR A 130 -13.71 3.88 -1.70
N GLU A 131 -13.50 3.47 -2.96
CA GLU A 131 -14.01 2.18 -3.46
C GLU A 131 -13.37 0.99 -2.72
N ALA A 132 -12.06 1.04 -2.46
CA ALA A 132 -11.36 0.02 -1.71
C ALA A 132 -11.85 -0.10 -0.26
N ALA A 133 -12.07 1.02 0.42
CA ALA A 133 -12.61 1.06 1.78
C ALA A 133 -14.03 0.47 1.86
N ALA A 134 -14.87 0.74 0.85
CA ALA A 134 -16.23 0.24 0.79
C ALA A 134 -16.33 -1.30 0.74
N ILE A 135 -15.26 -1.99 0.36
CA ILE A 135 -15.17 -3.45 0.34
C ILE A 135 -14.26 -4.01 1.44
N GLY A 136 -13.89 -3.18 2.43
CA GLY A 136 -13.15 -3.59 3.62
C GLY A 136 -11.63 -3.61 3.50
N CYS A 137 -11.03 -3.01 2.46
CA CYS A 137 -9.60 -2.71 2.44
C CYS A 137 -9.31 -1.47 3.30
N ASN A 138 -8.12 -1.40 3.90
CA ASN A 138 -7.69 -0.28 4.73
C ASN A 138 -6.26 0.20 4.44
N LEU A 139 -5.57 -0.43 3.48
CA LEU A 139 -4.25 -0.03 3.01
C LEU A 139 -4.17 -0.15 1.48
N SER A 140 -3.56 0.83 0.83
CA SER A 140 -3.15 0.71 -0.57
C SER A 140 -1.63 0.69 -0.71
N PHE A 141 -1.10 -0.25 -1.50
CA PHE A 141 0.26 -0.23 -2.01
C PHE A 141 0.34 0.67 -3.26
N ALA A 142 -0.01 1.93 -3.07
CA ALA A 142 0.04 3.03 -4.03
C ALA A 142 0.24 4.35 -3.27
N PRO A 143 0.72 5.42 -3.91
CA PRO A 143 1.08 5.53 -5.32
C PRO A 143 2.46 4.94 -5.64
N VAL A 144 2.74 4.79 -6.96
CA VAL A 144 4.11 4.55 -7.45
C VAL A 144 4.81 5.90 -7.54
N SER A 145 5.85 6.07 -6.74
CA SER A 145 6.65 7.30 -6.61
C SER A 145 8.02 7.21 -7.31
N ASP A 146 8.26 6.11 -8.03
CA ASP A 146 9.48 5.95 -8.81
C ASP A 146 9.58 7.01 -9.90
N ILE A 147 10.80 7.52 -10.13
CA ILE A 147 11.09 8.42 -11.23
C ILE A 147 11.52 7.58 -12.44
N TYR A 148 10.90 7.81 -13.59
CA TYR A 148 11.17 7.04 -14.81
C TYR A 148 12.47 7.47 -15.48
N TYR A 149 13.60 7.04 -14.92
CA TYR A 149 14.94 7.37 -15.45
C TYR A 149 15.32 6.52 -16.66
N ASN A 150 14.92 5.24 -16.66
CA ASN A 150 15.28 4.30 -17.73
C ASN A 150 14.02 3.83 -18.48
N TRP A 151 13.93 4.22 -19.75
CA TRP A 151 12.79 3.84 -20.60
C TRP A 151 12.73 2.34 -20.91
N HIS A 152 13.79 1.59 -20.66
CA HIS A 152 13.79 0.12 -20.74
C HIS A 152 13.30 -0.57 -19.47
N ASN A 153 13.02 0.20 -18.39
CA ASN A 153 12.58 -0.39 -17.15
C ASN A 153 11.27 -1.17 -17.35
N PRO A 154 11.26 -2.50 -17.08
CA PRO A 154 10.10 -3.34 -17.38
C PRO A 154 9.00 -3.26 -16.32
N VAL A 155 9.30 -2.73 -15.13
CA VAL A 155 8.40 -2.75 -13.96
C VAL A 155 7.68 -1.43 -13.77
N VAL A 156 8.41 -0.32 -13.81
CA VAL A 156 7.86 1.01 -13.51
C VAL A 156 7.02 1.55 -14.66
N GLY A 157 7.59 1.64 -15.86
CA GLY A 157 6.91 1.97 -17.11
C GLY A 157 5.78 3.00 -16.99
N LEU A 158 4.56 2.60 -17.33
CA LEU A 158 3.37 3.44 -17.27
C LEU A 158 2.83 3.64 -15.83
N ARG A 159 3.42 3.01 -14.83
CA ARG A 159 2.96 3.08 -13.44
C ARG A 159 3.39 4.35 -12.73
N THR A 160 4.43 5.04 -13.22
CA THR A 160 4.93 6.29 -12.63
C THR A 160 4.21 7.53 -13.17
N TYR A 161 4.33 8.66 -12.47
CA TYR A 161 3.85 9.97 -12.92
C TYR A 161 4.77 10.64 -13.96
N GLY A 162 5.98 10.12 -14.19
CA GLY A 162 6.90 10.62 -15.20
C GLY A 162 8.36 10.54 -14.81
N ASN A 163 9.19 11.32 -15.53
CA ASN A 163 10.63 11.37 -15.37
C ASN A 163 11.16 12.67 -14.73
N ASP A 164 10.27 13.57 -14.34
CA ASP A 164 10.61 14.80 -13.61
C ASP A 164 10.41 14.57 -12.11
N PRO A 165 11.48 14.62 -11.28
CA PRO A 165 11.41 14.36 -9.86
C PRO A 165 10.40 15.26 -9.12
N GLN A 166 10.35 16.55 -9.45
CA GLN A 166 9.45 17.49 -8.83
C GLN A 166 7.98 17.15 -9.10
N ARG A 167 7.67 16.80 -10.35
CA ARG A 167 6.32 16.37 -10.72
C ARG A 167 5.93 15.07 -10.03
N VAL A 168 6.84 14.10 -9.98
CA VAL A 168 6.57 12.82 -9.29
C VAL A 168 6.28 13.06 -7.81
N MET A 169 7.07 13.92 -7.15
CA MET A 169 6.85 14.31 -5.75
C MET A 169 5.46 14.95 -5.55
N GLU A 170 5.13 15.98 -6.33
CA GLU A 170 3.85 16.71 -6.22
C GLU A 170 2.64 15.80 -6.45
N MET A 171 2.71 14.93 -7.46
CA MET A 171 1.63 13.98 -7.76
C MET A 171 1.51 12.90 -6.69
N THR A 172 2.64 12.39 -6.18
CA THR A 172 2.69 11.40 -5.08
C THR A 172 2.04 11.98 -3.83
N GLN A 173 2.47 13.19 -3.42
CA GLN A 173 1.90 13.87 -2.27
C GLN A 173 0.39 14.09 -2.44
N ALA A 174 -0.03 14.58 -3.59
CA ALA A 174 -1.44 14.82 -3.86
C ALA A 174 -2.29 13.53 -3.81
N TYR A 175 -1.78 12.41 -4.36
CA TYR A 175 -2.44 11.12 -4.24
C TYR A 175 -2.61 10.71 -2.78
N MET A 176 -1.54 10.82 -1.98
CA MET A 176 -1.56 10.46 -0.56
C MET A 176 -2.52 11.34 0.23
N GLU A 177 -2.54 12.66 -0.03
CA GLU A 177 -3.53 13.56 0.55
C GLU A 177 -4.96 13.11 0.24
N GLY A 178 -5.24 12.74 -1.02
CA GLY A 178 -6.54 12.23 -1.42
C GLY A 178 -6.92 10.91 -0.74
N ALA A 179 -5.96 10.00 -0.60
CA ALA A 179 -6.14 8.73 0.10
C ALA A 179 -6.46 8.94 1.58
N HIS A 180 -5.77 9.86 2.25
CA HIS A 180 -5.97 10.16 3.67
C HIS A 180 -7.28 10.92 3.96
N GLU A 181 -7.98 11.44 2.95
CA GLU A 181 -9.35 11.93 3.13
C GLU A 181 -10.37 10.79 3.35
N VAL A 182 -9.97 9.53 3.12
CA VAL A 182 -10.80 8.35 3.39
C VAL A 182 -10.55 7.90 4.84
N PRO A 183 -11.55 7.96 5.72
CA PRO A 183 -11.35 7.64 7.14
C PRO A 183 -10.83 6.22 7.36
N GLY A 184 -9.77 6.08 8.18
CA GLY A 184 -9.19 4.79 8.54
C GLY A 184 -8.41 4.11 7.40
N PHE A 185 -8.14 4.82 6.30
CA PHE A 185 -7.41 4.27 5.16
C PHE A 185 -5.99 4.81 5.10
N CYS A 186 -5.03 3.94 4.88
CA CYS A 186 -3.62 4.28 4.70
C CYS A 186 -3.15 3.99 3.28
N CYS A 187 -2.02 4.59 2.89
CA CYS A 187 -1.34 4.28 1.63
C CYS A 187 0.17 4.20 1.84
N ALA A 188 0.85 3.44 0.98
CA ALA A 188 2.28 3.27 1.00
C ALA A 188 2.86 3.61 -0.38
N ALA A 189 3.61 4.71 -0.43
CA ALA A 189 4.37 5.07 -1.63
C ALA A 189 5.43 3.99 -1.90
N LYS A 190 5.64 3.65 -3.18
CA LYS A 190 6.55 2.59 -3.62
C LYS A 190 7.24 2.96 -4.94
N HIS A 191 8.39 2.33 -5.25
CA HIS A 191 9.04 1.23 -4.55
C HIS A 191 10.30 1.76 -3.84
N PHE A 192 10.30 1.81 -2.54
CA PHE A 192 11.49 2.23 -1.81
C PHE A 192 12.59 1.16 -1.92
N PRO A 193 13.86 1.55 -2.20
CA PRO A 193 14.39 2.92 -2.30
C PRO A 193 14.30 3.56 -3.69
N GLY A 194 13.74 2.92 -4.69
CA GLY A 194 13.53 3.42 -6.05
C GLY A 194 13.90 2.38 -7.10
N ASP A 195 12.99 2.16 -8.07
CA ASP A 195 13.09 1.12 -9.11
C ASP A 195 13.15 1.72 -10.54
N GLY A 196 13.15 3.06 -10.65
CA GLY A 196 12.98 3.74 -11.94
C GLY A 196 14.17 3.65 -12.90
N LEU A 197 15.36 3.24 -12.43
CA LEU A 197 16.58 3.10 -13.24
C LEU A 197 16.81 1.69 -13.77
N ASP A 198 16.33 0.67 -13.05
CA ASP A 198 16.66 -0.72 -13.29
C ASP A 198 16.29 -1.17 -14.71
N ASP A 199 17.14 -1.97 -15.34
CA ASP A 199 16.96 -2.52 -16.69
C ASP A 199 16.39 -3.94 -16.70
N ARG A 200 16.19 -4.52 -15.51
CA ARG A 200 15.70 -5.88 -15.30
C ARG A 200 14.56 -5.92 -14.32
N ASP A 201 13.67 -6.86 -14.51
CA ASP A 201 12.63 -7.16 -13.55
C ASP A 201 13.22 -7.88 -12.32
N GLN A 202 13.19 -7.24 -11.18
CA GLN A 202 13.71 -7.75 -9.91
C GLN A 202 12.99 -9.01 -9.42
N HIS A 203 11.79 -9.31 -9.93
CA HIS A 203 11.08 -10.54 -9.60
C HIS A 203 11.73 -11.78 -10.23
N VAL A 204 12.52 -11.61 -11.29
CA VAL A 204 13.11 -12.73 -12.05
C VAL A 204 14.64 -12.66 -12.15
N ALA A 205 15.26 -11.51 -11.91
CA ALA A 205 16.72 -11.35 -12.00
C ALA A 205 17.24 -10.28 -11.05
N ASN A 206 18.47 -10.40 -10.59
CA ASN A 206 19.13 -9.34 -9.85
C ASN A 206 19.32 -8.13 -10.75
N SER A 207 18.91 -6.97 -10.26
CA SER A 207 19.18 -5.68 -10.87
C SER A 207 20.40 -5.03 -10.24
N VAL A 208 21.11 -4.22 -11.02
CA VAL A 208 22.25 -3.42 -10.55
C VAL A 208 21.93 -1.96 -10.82
N ASN A 209 21.75 -1.20 -9.75
CA ASN A 209 21.59 0.23 -9.86
C ASN A 209 22.96 0.88 -10.10
N THR A 210 23.07 1.71 -11.13
CA THR A 210 24.32 2.34 -11.57
C THR A 210 24.46 3.80 -11.13
N PHE A 211 23.53 4.31 -10.32
CA PHE A 211 23.61 5.65 -9.76
C PHE A 211 24.85 5.83 -8.86
N SER A 212 25.44 7.00 -8.91
CA SER A 212 26.32 7.47 -7.84
C SER A 212 25.51 7.63 -6.53
N CYS A 213 26.19 7.72 -5.38
CA CYS A 213 25.51 7.98 -4.12
C CYS A 213 24.68 9.27 -4.16
N GLU A 214 25.20 10.30 -4.84
CA GLU A 214 24.55 11.60 -4.97
C GLU A 214 23.25 11.53 -5.80
N GLU A 215 23.26 10.80 -6.90
CA GLU A 215 22.08 10.54 -7.72
C GLU A 215 21.09 9.64 -7.00
N TRP A 216 21.57 8.68 -6.21
CA TRP A 216 20.77 7.80 -5.40
C TRP A 216 20.01 8.57 -4.31
N ASP A 217 20.72 9.42 -3.57
CA ASP A 217 20.12 10.25 -2.53
C ASP A 217 19.05 11.18 -3.12
N LEU A 218 19.28 11.73 -4.32
CA LEU A 218 18.27 12.51 -5.02
C LEU A 218 17.03 11.69 -5.39
N SER A 219 17.19 10.41 -5.75
CA SER A 219 16.07 9.54 -6.08
C SER A 219 15.21 9.17 -4.87
N LEU A 220 15.76 9.30 -3.65
CA LEU A 220 15.07 9.02 -2.38
C LEU A 220 14.45 10.27 -1.74
N ILE A 221 15.03 11.43 -1.94
CA ILE A 221 14.62 12.69 -1.29
C ILE A 221 13.18 13.08 -1.63
N HIS A 222 12.69 12.75 -2.81
CA HIS A 222 11.32 13.08 -3.20
C HIS A 222 10.23 12.28 -2.46
N ILE A 223 10.62 11.27 -1.67
CA ILE A 223 9.72 10.45 -0.87
C ILE A 223 9.64 10.93 0.60
N SER A 224 10.61 11.72 1.05
CA SER A 224 10.74 12.16 2.45
C SER A 224 9.97 13.43 2.78
#